data_5661fdad92145d21fb8808f5ca7ecada
#
_entry.id   5661fdad92145d21fb8808f5ca7ecada
#
_cell.length_a   1.000
_cell.length_b   1.000
_cell.length_c   1.000
_cell.angle_alpha   90.00
_cell.angle_beta   90.00
_cell.angle_gamma   90.00
#
_symmetry.space_group_name_H-M   'P 1'
#
loop_
_entity.id
_entity.type
_entity.pdbx_description
1 polymer ?
#
loop_
_entity_poly.entity_id
_entity_poly.type
_entity_poly.pdbx_seq_one_letter_code
_entity_poly.pdbx_strand_id
1 'polypeptide(L)'
;MQKFIPLIARTFLAIIFVRSGFEKAFFDFAGTQAQMASAGIPIPFVVLIFTIAFQLLGGISLILGYKAKLGAILLIIFLIPATLVFHNPITDPTQTIDFMKNLSILGGLLMVISFGAGSLSLDEGIHQSKRSYRLRD
;
A
#
# COMPACT_ATOMS: atom_id res chain seq x y z
N MET A 1 14.56 -20.24 -6.96
CA MET A 1 14.80 -18.78 -6.97
C MET A 1 13.57 -17.98 -7.40
N GLN A 2 12.88 -18.36 -8.45
CA GLN A 2 11.69 -17.62 -8.92
C GLN A 2 10.55 -17.49 -7.89
N LYS A 3 10.44 -18.42 -6.94
CA LYS A 3 9.41 -18.38 -5.89
C LYS A 3 9.59 -17.24 -4.88
N PHE A 4 10.83 -16.79 -4.66
CA PHE A 4 11.15 -15.74 -3.68
C PHE A 4 10.98 -14.32 -4.25
N ILE A 5 11.07 -14.16 -5.56
CA ILE A 5 10.99 -12.84 -6.21
C ILE A 5 9.68 -12.11 -5.87
N PRO A 6 8.49 -12.73 -5.99
CA PRO A 6 7.25 -12.05 -5.62
C PRO A 6 7.17 -11.68 -4.13
N LEU A 7 7.70 -12.51 -3.25
CA LEU A 7 7.77 -12.22 -1.82
C LEU A 7 8.64 -10.99 -1.54
N ILE A 8 9.84 -10.95 -2.10
CA ILE A 8 10.77 -9.84 -1.93
C ILE A 8 10.18 -8.55 -2.52
N ALA A 9 9.63 -8.62 -3.72
CA ALA A 9 9.01 -7.47 -4.39
C ALA A 9 7.84 -6.88 -3.57
N ARG A 10 6.94 -7.71 -3.06
CA ARG A 10 5.83 -7.28 -2.20
C ARG A 10 6.32 -6.65 -0.90
N THR A 11 7.34 -7.25 -0.29
CA THR A 11 7.93 -6.73 0.94
C THR A 11 8.54 -5.35 0.71
N PHE A 12 9.29 -5.17 -0.37
CA PHE A 12 9.89 -3.87 -0.70
C PHE A 12 8.82 -2.81 -1.02
N LEU A 13 7.76 -3.18 -1.74
CA LEU A 13 6.63 -2.27 -1.97
C LEU A 13 5.93 -1.88 -0.68
N ALA A 14 5.78 -2.81 0.25
CA ALA A 14 5.01 -2.61 1.47
C ALA A 14 5.74 -1.81 2.55
N ILE A 15 7.06 -1.93 2.63
CA ILE A 15 7.87 -1.32 3.70
C ILE A 15 7.63 0.19 3.80
N ILE A 16 7.57 0.89 2.69
CA ILE A 16 7.36 2.35 2.69
C ILE A 16 6.02 2.73 3.31
N PHE A 17 4.97 1.95 3.03
CA PHE A 17 3.63 2.21 3.55
C PHE A 17 3.51 1.86 5.03
N VAL A 18 4.04 0.71 5.43
CA VAL A 18 4.03 0.28 6.84
C VAL A 18 4.82 1.26 7.70
N ARG A 19 6.02 1.64 7.28
CA ARG A 19 6.83 2.65 7.97
C ARG A 19 6.09 3.98 8.07
N SER A 20 5.58 4.48 6.95
CA SER A 20 4.87 5.76 6.89
C SER A 20 3.60 5.77 7.73
N GLY A 21 2.82 4.70 7.70
CA GLY A 21 1.62 4.57 8.52
C GLY A 21 1.94 4.50 10.01
N PHE A 22 2.99 3.77 10.37
CA PHE A 22 3.45 3.66 11.74
C PHE A 22 3.98 5.00 12.30
N GLU A 23 4.76 5.72 11.50
CA GLU A 23 5.28 7.03 11.87
C GLU A 23 4.15 8.03 12.13
N LYS A 24 3.16 8.10 11.23
CA LYS A 24 1.97 8.96 11.40
C LYS A 24 1.14 8.58 12.63
N ALA A 25 0.99 7.29 12.91
CA ALA A 25 0.17 6.83 14.03
C ALA A 25 0.80 7.15 15.39
N PHE A 26 2.13 6.99 15.53
CA PHE A 26 2.80 6.99 16.83
C PHE A 26 3.75 8.16 17.07
N PHE A 27 4.26 8.80 16.02
CA PHE A 27 5.32 9.81 16.16
C PHE A 27 4.93 11.20 15.64
N ASP A 28 4.10 11.29 14.61
CA ASP A 28 3.77 12.57 13.95
C ASP A 28 2.29 12.69 13.55
N PHE A 29 1.40 12.25 14.41
CA PHE A 29 -0.04 12.34 14.16
C PHE A 29 -0.50 13.80 14.02
N ALA A 30 -0.16 14.64 14.99
CA ALA A 30 -0.57 16.04 15.02
C ALA A 30 0.05 16.85 13.88
N GLY A 31 1.33 16.63 13.57
CA GLY A 31 2.00 17.29 12.46
C GLY A 31 1.41 16.91 11.11
N THR A 32 1.15 15.64 10.88
CA THR A 32 0.49 15.19 9.64
C THR A 32 -0.93 15.75 9.52
N GLN A 33 -1.71 15.78 10.63
CA GLN A 33 -3.04 16.37 10.63
C GLN A 33 -3.00 17.87 10.27
N ALA A 34 -2.06 18.62 10.83
CA ALA A 34 -1.86 20.03 10.52
C ALA A 34 -1.46 20.24 9.04
N GLN A 35 -0.60 19.39 8.51
CA GLN A 35 -0.21 19.41 7.09
C GLN A 35 -1.42 19.16 6.17
N MET A 36 -2.26 18.18 6.50
CA MET A 36 -3.49 17.91 5.76
C MET A 36 -4.45 19.10 5.79
N ALA A 37 -4.62 19.72 6.96
CA ALA A 37 -5.45 20.91 7.12
C ALA A 37 -4.95 22.08 6.28
N SER A 38 -3.64 22.34 6.27
CA SER A 38 -3.02 23.40 5.46
C SER A 38 -3.12 23.14 3.96
N ALA A 39 -3.20 21.88 3.55
CA ALA A 39 -3.43 21.49 2.16
C ALA A 39 -4.92 21.56 1.75
N GLY A 40 -5.81 22.02 2.63
CA GLY A 40 -7.24 22.17 2.35
C GLY A 40 -8.04 20.88 2.41
N ILE A 41 -7.50 19.82 2.99
CA ILE A 41 -8.22 18.55 3.15
C ILE A 41 -9.31 18.73 4.23
N PRO A 42 -10.59 18.47 3.89
CA PRO A 42 -11.67 18.56 4.87
C PRO A 42 -11.58 17.43 5.90
N ILE A 43 -11.97 17.72 7.13
CA ILE A 43 -12.00 16.74 8.24
C ILE A 43 -10.66 15.99 8.36
N PRO A 44 -9.53 16.69 8.54
CA PRO A 44 -8.18 16.08 8.44
C PRO A 44 -7.95 14.95 9.45
N PHE A 45 -8.56 15.03 10.64
CA PHE A 45 -8.49 13.95 11.64
C PHE A 45 -9.05 12.62 11.10
N VAL A 46 -10.23 12.64 10.49
CA VAL A 46 -10.88 11.45 9.95
C VAL A 46 -10.11 10.90 8.75
N VAL A 47 -9.70 11.79 7.83
CA VAL A 47 -8.91 11.41 6.66
C VAL A 47 -7.57 10.79 7.08
N LEU A 48 -6.93 11.31 8.12
CA LEU A 48 -5.67 10.77 8.63
C LEU A 48 -5.86 9.36 9.23
N ILE A 49 -6.94 9.11 9.97
CA ILE A 49 -7.24 7.78 10.50
C ILE A 49 -7.39 6.76 9.35
N PHE A 50 -8.14 7.10 8.30
CA PHE A 50 -8.26 6.23 7.11
C PHE A 50 -6.93 6.06 6.39
N THR A 51 -6.12 7.10 6.27
CA THR A 51 -4.79 7.05 5.69
C THR A 51 -3.90 6.05 6.41
N ILE A 52 -3.82 6.14 7.73
CA ILE A 52 -3.05 5.21 8.57
C ILE A 52 -3.57 3.78 8.42
N ALA A 53 -4.89 3.60 8.50
CA ALA A 53 -5.51 2.28 8.35
C ALA A 53 -5.19 1.66 6.99
N PHE A 54 -5.34 2.38 5.90
CA PHE A 54 -5.05 1.88 4.55
C PHE A 54 -3.57 1.56 4.36
N GLN A 55 -2.67 2.40 4.87
CA GLN A 55 -1.24 2.14 4.79
C GLN A 55 -0.80 0.91 5.59
N LEU A 56 -1.27 0.76 6.82
CA LEU A 56 -0.90 -0.37 7.67
C LEU A 56 -1.57 -1.66 7.21
N LEU A 57 -2.89 -1.66 7.00
CA LEU A 57 -3.62 -2.85 6.56
C LEU A 57 -3.17 -3.31 5.17
N GLY A 58 -3.04 -2.38 4.22
CA GLY A 58 -2.57 -2.68 2.87
C GLY A 58 -1.12 -3.17 2.86
N GLY A 59 -0.23 -2.51 3.59
CA GLY A 59 1.17 -2.89 3.69
C GLY A 59 1.37 -4.26 4.34
N ILE A 60 0.73 -4.53 5.47
CA ILE A 60 0.80 -5.83 6.15
C ILE A 60 0.19 -6.93 5.27
N SER A 61 -0.93 -6.66 4.61
CA SER A 61 -1.55 -7.56 3.64
C SER A 61 -0.58 -7.98 2.53
N LEU A 62 0.18 -7.03 1.98
CA LEU A 62 1.21 -7.32 0.98
C LEU A 62 2.35 -8.16 1.52
N ILE A 63 2.88 -7.84 2.70
CA ILE A 63 4.00 -8.60 3.31
C ILE A 63 3.59 -10.05 3.52
N LEU A 64 2.45 -10.28 4.15
CA LEU A 64 1.94 -11.62 4.43
C LEU A 64 1.46 -12.34 3.18
N GLY A 65 1.12 -11.61 2.12
CA GLY A 65 0.44 -12.17 0.95
C GLY A 65 -0.96 -12.68 1.28
N TYR A 66 -1.63 -12.07 2.26
CA TYR A 66 -3.00 -12.37 2.64
C TYR A 66 -3.95 -11.32 2.06
N LYS A 67 -4.88 -11.75 1.19
CA LYS A 67 -5.74 -10.85 0.41
C LYS A 67 -4.93 -9.75 -0.28
N ALA A 68 -3.77 -10.11 -0.84
CA ALA A 68 -2.79 -9.16 -1.33
C ALA A 68 -3.34 -8.22 -2.41
N LYS A 69 -4.25 -8.70 -3.26
CA LYS A 69 -4.93 -7.86 -4.26
C LYS A 69 -5.75 -6.75 -3.60
N LEU A 70 -6.50 -7.08 -2.53
CA LEU A 70 -7.27 -6.09 -1.77
C LEU A 70 -6.34 -5.11 -1.06
N GLY A 71 -5.25 -5.60 -0.46
CA GLY A 71 -4.23 -4.74 0.16
C GLY A 71 -3.64 -3.75 -0.84
N ALA A 72 -3.31 -4.20 -2.04
CA ALA A 72 -2.82 -3.33 -3.12
C ALA A 72 -3.85 -2.27 -3.53
N ILE A 73 -5.13 -2.63 -3.60
CA ILE A 73 -6.21 -1.68 -3.89
C ILE A 73 -6.31 -0.60 -2.81
N LEU A 74 -6.25 -0.97 -1.53
CA LEU A 74 -6.27 0.00 -0.42
C LEU A 74 -5.11 0.99 -0.53
N LEU A 75 -3.91 0.49 -0.85
CA LEU A 75 -2.72 1.34 -1.04
C LEU A 75 -2.85 2.27 -2.24
N ILE A 76 -3.47 1.84 -3.33
CA ILE A 76 -3.74 2.68 -4.51
C ILE A 76 -4.75 3.77 -4.17
N ILE A 77 -5.82 3.45 -3.45
CA ILE A 77 -6.83 4.42 -3.01
C ILE A 77 -6.19 5.52 -2.14
N PHE A 78 -5.19 5.16 -1.34
CA PHE A 78 -4.40 6.14 -0.59
C PHE A 78 -3.40 6.89 -1.48
N LEU A 79 -2.62 6.17 -2.31
CA LEU A 79 -1.47 6.70 -3.03
C LEU A 79 -1.83 7.75 -4.08
N ILE A 80 -2.92 7.54 -4.82
CA ILE A 80 -3.33 8.45 -5.90
C ILE A 80 -3.67 9.84 -5.34
N PRO A 81 -4.61 9.99 -4.39
CA PRO A 81 -4.90 11.31 -3.82
C PRO A 81 -3.70 11.95 -3.14
N ALA A 82 -2.92 11.18 -2.38
CA ALA A 82 -1.72 11.68 -1.71
C ALA A 82 -0.69 12.24 -2.70
N THR A 83 -0.50 11.56 -3.83
CA THR A 83 0.41 12.00 -4.89
C THR A 83 -0.08 13.30 -5.54
N LEU A 84 -1.37 13.39 -5.84
CA LEU A 84 -1.94 14.58 -6.50
C LEU A 84 -1.97 15.81 -5.59
N VAL A 85 -2.14 15.62 -4.29
CA VAL A 85 -2.21 16.72 -3.31
C VAL A 85 -0.81 17.18 -2.88
N PHE A 86 0.08 16.25 -2.53
CA PHE A 86 1.36 16.57 -1.90
C PHE A 86 2.58 16.50 -2.83
N HIS A 87 2.47 15.78 -3.94
CA HIS A 87 3.58 15.53 -4.87
C HIS A 87 3.24 15.90 -6.31
N ASN A 88 2.55 17.01 -6.50
CA ASN A 88 2.14 17.45 -7.83
C ASN A 88 3.23 18.35 -8.47
N PRO A 89 3.93 17.87 -9.51
CA PRO A 89 5.01 18.64 -10.15
C PRO A 89 4.53 19.85 -10.94
N ILE A 90 3.23 19.95 -11.23
CA ILE A 90 2.65 21.12 -11.92
C ILE A 90 2.59 22.31 -10.97
N THR A 91 2.26 22.08 -9.70
CA THR A 91 2.18 23.12 -8.68
C THR A 91 3.53 23.38 -8.00
N ASP A 92 4.36 22.35 -7.87
CA ASP A 92 5.70 22.44 -7.30
C ASP A 92 6.67 21.53 -8.08
N PRO A 93 7.51 22.11 -8.97
CA PRO A 93 8.48 21.34 -9.76
C PRO A 93 9.50 20.54 -8.92
N THR A 94 9.73 20.91 -7.65
CA THR A 94 10.64 20.17 -6.76
C THR A 94 10.09 18.80 -6.41
N GLN A 95 8.80 18.57 -6.55
CA GLN A 95 8.12 17.30 -6.29
C GLN A 95 8.19 16.28 -7.43
N THR A 96 8.86 16.61 -8.54
CA THR A 96 8.91 15.75 -9.73
C THR A 96 9.43 14.34 -9.41
N ILE A 97 10.50 14.23 -8.63
CA ILE A 97 11.09 12.92 -8.27
C ILE A 97 10.13 12.12 -7.37
N ASP A 98 9.49 12.76 -6.40
CA ASP A 98 8.51 12.11 -5.54
C ASP A 98 7.28 11.65 -6.32
N PHE A 99 6.82 12.42 -7.27
CA PHE A 99 5.76 12.02 -8.20
C PHE A 99 6.16 10.79 -9.02
N MET A 100 7.34 10.79 -9.62
CA MET A 100 7.84 9.66 -10.42
C MET A 100 8.05 8.40 -9.57
N LYS A 101 8.54 8.55 -8.35
CA LYS A 101 8.64 7.47 -7.37
C LYS A 101 7.26 6.86 -7.06
N ASN A 102 6.27 7.67 -6.78
CA ASN A 102 4.91 7.21 -6.51
C ASN A 102 4.27 6.54 -7.73
N LEU A 103 4.55 7.02 -8.94
CA LEU A 103 4.12 6.38 -10.18
C LEU A 103 4.75 4.98 -10.33
N SER A 104 6.02 4.82 -9.98
CA SER A 104 6.70 3.51 -10.00
C SER A 104 6.11 2.54 -8.97
N ILE A 105 5.79 3.03 -7.77
CA ILE A 105 5.11 2.25 -6.73
C ILE A 105 3.71 1.82 -7.21
N LEU A 106 2.97 2.72 -7.83
CA LEU A 106 1.67 2.42 -8.41
C LEU A 106 1.76 1.30 -9.45
N GLY A 107 2.75 1.34 -10.32
CA GLY A 107 3.04 0.26 -11.28
C GLY A 107 3.26 -1.09 -10.59
N GLY A 108 4.05 -1.12 -9.52
CA GLY A 108 4.25 -2.33 -8.71
C GLY A 108 2.97 -2.85 -8.06
N LEU A 109 2.13 -1.97 -7.52
CA LEU A 109 0.83 -2.35 -6.94
C LEU A 109 -0.14 -2.91 -7.99
N LEU A 110 -0.16 -2.35 -9.19
CA LEU A 110 -0.94 -2.88 -10.31
C LEU A 110 -0.49 -4.29 -10.72
N MET A 111 0.82 -4.57 -10.67
CA MET A 111 1.35 -5.92 -10.89
C MET A 111 0.83 -6.91 -9.83
N VAL A 112 0.77 -6.51 -8.55
CA VAL A 112 0.19 -7.36 -7.50
C VAL A 112 -1.30 -7.63 -7.75
N ILE A 113 -2.06 -6.64 -8.20
CA ILE A 113 -3.48 -6.82 -8.55
C ILE A 113 -3.64 -7.82 -9.69
N SER A 114 -2.81 -7.71 -10.72
CA SER A 114 -2.89 -8.56 -11.92
C SER A 114 -2.46 -10.00 -11.64
N PHE A 115 -1.32 -10.20 -10.99
CA PHE A 115 -0.70 -11.52 -10.83
C PHE A 115 -0.88 -12.14 -9.44
N GLY A 116 -1.38 -11.38 -8.47
CA GLY A 116 -1.58 -11.86 -7.10
C GLY A 116 -0.30 -11.88 -6.27
N ALA A 117 -0.36 -12.61 -5.17
CA ALA A 117 0.70 -12.62 -4.16
C ALA A 117 1.90 -13.52 -4.50
N GLY A 118 1.74 -14.44 -5.45
CA GLY A 118 2.77 -15.43 -5.79
C GLY A 118 2.73 -16.67 -4.88
N SER A 119 3.61 -17.63 -5.19
CA SER A 119 3.59 -18.96 -4.57
C SER A 119 3.92 -18.97 -3.07
N LEU A 120 4.78 -18.06 -2.60
CA LEU A 120 5.10 -17.91 -1.18
C LEU A 120 4.21 -16.84 -0.55
N SER A 121 2.96 -17.21 -0.28
CA SER A 121 1.96 -16.31 0.28
C SER A 121 0.88 -17.09 1.04
N LEU A 122 0.19 -16.43 1.97
CA LEU A 122 -0.96 -17.01 2.67
C LEU A 122 -2.13 -17.25 1.70
N ASP A 123 -2.30 -16.41 0.69
CA ASP A 123 -3.34 -16.59 -0.34
C ASP A 123 -3.18 -17.93 -1.08
N GLU A 124 -1.95 -18.27 -1.46
CA GLU A 124 -1.66 -19.52 -2.15
C GLU A 124 -1.86 -20.72 -1.22
N GLY A 125 -1.41 -20.64 0.02
CA GLY A 125 -1.61 -21.70 1.03
C GLY A 125 -3.10 -22.01 1.24
N ILE A 126 -3.94 -21.00 1.34
CA ILE A 126 -5.39 -21.14 1.47
C ILE A 126 -5.99 -21.77 0.20
N HIS A 127 -5.52 -21.38 -0.97
CA HIS A 127 -6.01 -21.90 -2.25
C HIS A 127 -5.71 -23.39 -2.42
N GLN A 128 -4.49 -23.81 -2.07
CA GLN A 128 -4.06 -25.21 -2.11
C GLN A 128 -4.84 -26.07 -1.12
N SER A 129 -5.07 -25.58 0.10
CA SER A 129 -5.88 -26.27 1.11
C SER A 129 -7.31 -26.54 0.61
N LYS A 130 -7.98 -25.52 0.07
CA LYS A 130 -9.35 -25.66 -0.48
C LYS A 130 -9.43 -26.67 -1.63
N ARG A 131 -8.41 -26.70 -2.49
CA ARG A 131 -8.32 -27.64 -3.62
C ARG A 131 -8.18 -29.08 -3.11
N SER A 132 -7.39 -29.30 -2.08
CA SER A 132 -7.15 -30.60 -1.44
C SER A 132 -8.43 -31.19 -0.82
N TYR A 133 -9.25 -30.36 -0.17
CA TYR A 133 -10.53 -30.80 0.39
C TYR A 133 -11.52 -31.23 -0.71
N ARG A 134 -11.61 -30.45 -1.80
CA ARG A 134 -12.54 -30.74 -2.91
C ARG A 134 -12.21 -32.01 -3.67
N LEU A 135 -10.99 -32.53 -3.62
CA LEU A 135 -10.58 -33.77 -4.28
C LEU A 135 -10.79 -35.02 -3.39
N ARG A 136 -11.22 -34.84 -2.14
CA ARG A 136 -11.50 -35.94 -1.20
C ARG A 136 -12.99 -36.30 -1.10
N ASP A 137 -13.88 -35.44 -1.60
CA ASP A 137 -15.31 -35.64 -1.73
C ASP A 137 -15.66 -36.18 -3.14
#